data_8dfac0562ea039e41f82c3512c77011e
#
_entry.id   8dfac0562ea039e41f82c3512c77011e
#
_cell.length_a   1.000
_cell.length_b   1.000
_cell.length_c   1.000
_cell.angle_alpha   90.00
_cell.angle_beta   90.00
_cell.angle_gamma   90.00
#
_symmetry.space_group_name_H-M   'P 1'
#
loop_
_entity.id
_entity.type
_entity.pdbx_description
1 polymer ?
#
loop_
_entity_poly.entity_id
_entity_poly.type
_entity_poly.pdbx_seq_one_letter_code
_entity_poly.pdbx_strand_id
1 'polypeptide(L)'
;MNEKNLINVAEKSNEFFKLSRKLKFGLASNTFLSVLEKLASQIGSFMLMLASLYFMENLVLSLLFLTIFFLKDPLARFITVKLSENDAMLEPKVRNFLSGKVTIILSKTRGKVETVDEKGRRHHVSNRVINDTVTNYTLKRVENLSNSLEFFSGIVVFIISLILLIKVALVQFNNPFLFFIVLAISTILCVIVSIISSKLCARYWKKAGKVQERLGNVTRDIEEIEPISDKHIEFLSKEAIYVNSEYMDLTMKERRRKNVGLVLKSFLISVSIIAVVFSMIISNKSISSSTLTLAIALGAAFSSVLIAINSEVTQIWRIISEKREYKMKYEETFFNIMNVFFEEEKIKGKKYSKDILEIPKFNYEYSVTGFRLILDNKFTLKRGEMTLLEGKSGTGKSTLIKIISGENRLPETTWKLKSIKYFNDTSSFGSQDLLSEITLGDYQADRDSERLIEILRGVGLFEKFTVDSLKKVSAKELSNGMMQRALLARSLYNLEDTDLVCIDEPIGSLDEENARNVIKFVKEYCNRDKKRFMILSTHQYSFVSEYIDKKIKIVPMSPKLSKVML
;
A
#
# COMPACT_ATOMS: atom_id res chain seq x y z
N MET A 1 22.48 -0.62 -2.23
CA MET A 1 22.57 0.48 -1.23
C MET A 1 23.56 0.12 -0.14
N ASN A 2 24.39 1.08 0.34
CA ASN A 2 25.34 0.81 1.42
C ASN A 2 24.59 0.65 2.76
N GLU A 3 25.01 -0.25 3.64
CA GLU A 3 24.28 -0.61 4.88
C GLU A 3 23.98 0.60 5.79
N LYS A 4 24.92 1.56 5.88
CA LYS A 4 24.70 2.84 6.57
C LYS A 4 23.59 3.70 5.96
N ASN A 5 23.42 3.68 4.64
CA ASN A 5 22.35 4.41 3.97
C ASN A 5 20.99 3.75 4.21
N LEU A 6 20.92 2.42 4.25
CA LEU A 6 19.70 1.69 4.59
C LEU A 6 19.21 2.01 5.99
N ILE A 7 20.10 2.03 6.99
CA ILE A 7 19.75 2.38 8.37
C ILE A 7 19.21 3.82 8.46
N ASN A 8 19.85 4.77 7.81
CA ASN A 8 19.42 6.18 7.81
C ASN A 8 18.04 6.36 7.13
N VAL A 9 17.81 5.68 6.00
CA VAL A 9 16.51 5.71 5.30
C VAL A 9 15.44 5.04 6.16
N ALA A 10 15.76 3.94 6.86
CA ALA A 10 14.83 3.27 7.76
C ALA A 10 14.42 4.15 8.94
N GLU A 11 15.37 4.82 9.58
CA GLU A 11 15.09 5.75 10.70
C GLU A 11 14.20 6.91 10.27
N LYS A 12 14.53 7.58 9.15
CA LYS A 12 13.72 8.67 8.61
C LYS A 12 12.33 8.21 8.17
N SER A 13 12.23 7.01 7.58
CA SER A 13 10.93 6.44 7.23
C SER A 13 10.08 6.16 8.47
N ASN A 14 10.70 5.70 9.56
CA ASN A 14 10.02 5.49 10.84
C ASN A 14 9.48 6.80 11.42
N GLU A 15 10.25 7.87 11.32
CA GLU A 15 9.82 9.19 11.77
C GLU A 15 8.69 9.74 10.87
N PHE A 16 8.83 9.61 9.56
CA PHE A 16 7.83 10.08 8.59
C PHE A 16 6.48 9.37 8.77
N PHE A 17 6.48 8.05 9.02
CA PHE A 17 5.27 7.25 9.25
C PHE A 17 4.88 7.14 10.73
N LYS A 18 5.40 8.02 11.59
CA LYS A 18 5.06 8.03 13.02
C LYS A 18 3.56 8.28 13.21
N LEU A 19 2.87 7.29 13.78
CA LEU A 19 1.44 7.35 14.05
C LEU A 19 1.11 8.47 15.05
N SER A 20 -0.02 9.11 14.86
CA SER A 20 -0.53 10.12 15.80
C SER A 20 -0.80 9.49 17.18
N ARG A 21 -0.79 10.33 18.24
CA ARG A 21 -1.06 9.88 19.61
C ARG A 21 -2.42 9.17 19.74
N LYS A 22 -3.45 9.65 19.01
CA LYS A 22 -4.79 9.04 19.00
C LYS A 22 -4.80 7.62 18.39
N LEU A 23 -4.07 7.42 17.28
CA LEU A 23 -3.97 6.11 16.65
C LEU A 23 -3.18 5.11 17.51
N LYS A 24 -2.11 5.56 18.17
CA LYS A 24 -1.36 4.74 19.12
C LYS A 24 -2.22 4.30 20.30
N PHE A 25 -3.03 5.21 20.85
CA PHE A 25 -3.93 4.90 21.95
C PHE A 25 -5.01 3.89 21.52
N GLY A 26 -5.58 4.04 20.32
CA GLY A 26 -6.52 3.06 19.77
C GLY A 26 -5.92 1.66 19.63
N LEU A 27 -4.69 1.55 19.09
CA LEU A 27 -3.99 0.27 18.99
C LEU A 27 -3.71 -0.34 20.38
N ALA A 28 -3.29 0.45 21.35
CA ALA A 28 -3.06 -0.01 22.73
C ALA A 28 -4.36 -0.49 23.38
N SER A 29 -5.49 0.19 23.14
CA SER A 29 -6.81 -0.22 23.60
C SER A 29 -7.21 -1.58 23.03
N ASN A 30 -6.99 -1.82 21.72
CA ASN A 30 -7.26 -3.11 21.10
C ASN A 30 -6.41 -4.22 21.68
N THR A 31 -5.13 -3.95 21.91
CA THR A 31 -4.24 -4.93 22.56
C THR A 31 -4.73 -5.29 23.95
N PHE A 32 -5.15 -4.30 24.74
CA PHE A 32 -5.68 -4.53 26.07
C PHE A 32 -6.97 -5.37 26.03
N LEU A 33 -7.90 -5.08 25.13
CA LEU A 33 -9.12 -5.85 24.94
C LEU A 33 -8.82 -7.30 24.49
N SER A 34 -7.85 -7.50 23.61
CA SER A 34 -7.41 -8.84 23.18
C SER A 34 -6.82 -9.66 24.35
N VAL A 35 -6.06 -9.01 25.26
CA VAL A 35 -5.59 -9.66 26.50
C VAL A 35 -6.77 -10.07 27.37
N LEU A 36 -7.74 -9.18 27.57
CA LEU A 36 -8.93 -9.47 28.38
C LEU A 36 -9.77 -10.61 27.78
N GLU A 37 -9.94 -10.65 26.47
CA GLU A 37 -10.65 -11.74 25.77
C GLU A 37 -9.98 -13.09 26.01
N LYS A 38 -8.65 -13.15 25.82
CA LYS A 38 -7.87 -14.37 26.04
C LYS A 38 -7.93 -14.82 27.51
N LEU A 39 -7.83 -13.89 28.44
CA LEU A 39 -7.99 -14.17 29.86
C LEU A 39 -9.38 -14.70 30.19
N ALA A 40 -10.44 -14.07 29.69
CA ALA A 40 -11.82 -14.50 29.91
C ALA A 40 -12.06 -15.92 29.38
N SER A 41 -11.53 -16.25 28.19
CA SER A 41 -11.68 -17.58 27.60
C SER A 41 -10.96 -18.69 28.39
N GLN A 42 -9.79 -18.40 28.97
CA GLN A 42 -8.99 -19.38 29.69
C GLN A 42 -9.37 -19.54 31.16
N ILE A 43 -9.74 -18.44 31.81
CA ILE A 43 -10.11 -18.43 33.24
C ILE A 43 -11.20 -19.45 33.57
N GLY A 44 -12.15 -19.65 32.63
CA GLY A 44 -13.27 -20.56 32.86
C GLY A 44 -12.87 -22.00 33.20
N SER A 45 -11.86 -22.57 32.55
CA SER A 45 -11.40 -23.92 32.82
C SER A 45 -10.82 -24.04 34.22
N PHE A 46 -10.15 -23.01 34.69
CA PHE A 46 -9.63 -22.95 36.06
C PHE A 46 -10.74 -22.72 37.09
N MET A 47 -11.77 -21.93 36.76
CA MET A 47 -12.92 -21.74 37.64
C MET A 47 -13.72 -23.04 37.84
N LEU A 48 -13.87 -23.84 36.79
CA LEU A 48 -14.50 -25.16 36.90
C LEU A 48 -13.67 -26.09 37.83
N MET A 49 -12.35 -26.06 37.70
CA MET A 49 -11.45 -26.83 38.55
C MET A 49 -11.52 -26.39 40.02
N LEU A 50 -11.52 -25.07 40.26
CA LEU A 50 -11.66 -24.52 41.62
C LEU A 50 -13.04 -24.85 42.20
N ALA A 51 -14.11 -24.77 41.40
CA ALA A 51 -15.44 -25.17 41.85
C ALA A 51 -15.49 -26.63 42.29
N SER A 52 -14.84 -27.54 41.57
CA SER A 52 -14.78 -28.96 41.91
C SER A 52 -13.93 -29.21 43.16
N LEU A 53 -12.89 -28.44 43.39
CA LEU A 53 -12.05 -28.52 44.60
C LEU A 53 -12.80 -28.16 45.89
N TYR A 54 -13.57 -27.07 45.82
CA TYR A 54 -14.28 -26.53 47.01
C TYR A 54 -15.69 -27.10 47.17
N PHE A 55 -16.15 -27.97 46.26
CA PHE A 55 -17.52 -28.50 46.29
C PHE A 55 -17.91 -29.17 47.63
N MET A 56 -17.00 -29.91 48.21
CA MET A 56 -17.24 -30.62 49.49
C MET A 56 -16.86 -29.78 50.71
N GLU A 57 -15.98 -28.78 50.58
CA GLU A 57 -15.49 -27.98 51.70
C GLU A 57 -16.30 -26.69 51.92
N ASN A 58 -16.66 -26.03 50.85
CA ASN A 58 -17.38 -24.75 50.88
C ASN A 58 -18.29 -24.58 49.65
N LEU A 59 -19.54 -24.96 49.79
CA LEU A 59 -20.55 -24.93 48.72
C LEU A 59 -20.74 -23.51 48.15
N VAL A 60 -20.71 -22.48 49.00
CA VAL A 60 -20.87 -21.08 48.55
C VAL A 60 -19.74 -20.66 47.62
N LEU A 61 -18.51 -21.01 47.99
CA LEU A 61 -17.32 -20.69 47.17
C LEU A 61 -17.32 -21.46 45.84
N SER A 62 -17.75 -22.74 45.90
CA SER A 62 -17.92 -23.55 44.69
C SER A 62 -18.96 -22.98 43.74
N LEU A 63 -20.11 -22.54 44.23
CA LEU A 63 -21.14 -21.87 43.43
C LEU A 63 -20.66 -20.55 42.83
N LEU A 64 -19.85 -19.80 43.57
CA LEU A 64 -19.25 -18.55 43.05
C LEU A 64 -18.29 -18.85 41.87
N PHE A 65 -17.46 -19.87 41.94
CA PHE A 65 -16.59 -20.27 40.84
C PHE A 65 -17.39 -20.79 39.64
N LEU A 66 -18.47 -21.53 39.88
CA LEU A 66 -19.39 -21.98 38.84
C LEU A 66 -20.08 -20.80 38.14
N THR A 67 -20.53 -19.79 38.85
CA THR A 67 -21.11 -18.58 38.24
C THR A 67 -20.11 -17.86 37.34
N ILE A 68 -18.84 -17.71 37.79
CA ILE A 68 -17.78 -17.12 36.97
C ILE A 68 -17.53 -17.98 35.70
N PHE A 69 -17.54 -19.32 35.83
CA PHE A 69 -17.41 -20.22 34.70
C PHE A 69 -18.51 -20.04 33.65
N PHE A 70 -19.78 -19.88 34.06
CA PHE A 70 -20.88 -19.65 33.11
C PHE A 70 -20.86 -18.23 32.52
N LEU A 71 -20.35 -17.24 33.23
CA LEU A 71 -20.25 -15.85 32.75
C LEU A 71 -19.07 -15.63 31.76
N LYS A 72 -18.12 -16.56 31.69
CA LYS A 72 -16.93 -16.38 30.83
C LYS A 72 -17.27 -16.18 29.35
N ASP A 73 -18.19 -16.98 28.80
CA ASP A 73 -18.51 -16.93 27.37
C ASP A 73 -19.29 -15.68 26.95
N PRO A 74 -20.33 -15.23 27.71
CA PRO A 74 -20.94 -13.92 27.50
C PRO A 74 -19.93 -12.77 27.62
N LEU A 75 -19.03 -12.81 28.61
CA LEU A 75 -18.02 -11.78 28.79
C LEU A 75 -17.01 -11.75 27.64
N ALA A 76 -16.49 -12.91 27.24
CA ALA A 76 -15.56 -13.02 26.11
C ALA A 76 -16.23 -12.49 24.83
N ARG A 77 -17.48 -12.88 24.54
CA ARG A 77 -18.23 -12.37 23.36
C ARG A 77 -18.44 -10.87 23.40
N PHE A 78 -18.76 -10.31 24.57
CA PHE A 78 -18.89 -8.85 24.73
C PHE A 78 -17.58 -8.14 24.40
N ILE A 79 -16.44 -8.67 24.90
CA ILE A 79 -15.12 -8.12 24.60
C ILE A 79 -14.79 -8.25 23.09
N THR A 80 -15.10 -9.40 22.46
CA THR A 80 -14.91 -9.62 21.02
C THR A 80 -15.70 -8.60 20.18
N VAL A 81 -16.96 -8.30 20.56
CA VAL A 81 -17.76 -7.28 19.89
C VAL A 81 -17.10 -5.90 20.02
N LYS A 82 -16.65 -5.52 21.22
CA LYS A 82 -15.94 -4.26 21.44
C LYS A 82 -14.63 -4.17 20.65
N LEU A 83 -13.89 -5.26 20.55
CA LEU A 83 -12.68 -5.34 19.74
C LEU A 83 -13.00 -5.11 18.26
N SER A 84 -14.03 -5.77 17.74
CA SER A 84 -14.48 -5.62 16.35
C SER A 84 -14.97 -4.19 16.05
N GLU A 85 -15.70 -3.56 16.95
CA GLU A 85 -16.10 -2.15 16.82
C GLU A 85 -14.90 -1.20 16.75
N ASN A 86 -13.90 -1.42 17.62
CA ASN A 86 -12.69 -0.61 17.62
C ASN A 86 -11.87 -0.81 16.33
N ASP A 87 -11.74 -2.03 15.85
CA ASP A 87 -11.04 -2.32 14.60
C ASP A 87 -11.73 -1.65 13.40
N ALA A 88 -13.06 -1.74 13.34
CA ALA A 88 -13.86 -1.09 12.32
C ALA A 88 -13.69 0.45 12.30
N MET A 89 -13.43 1.06 13.45
CA MET A 89 -13.16 2.50 13.55
C MET A 89 -11.71 2.88 13.30
N LEU A 90 -10.76 2.00 13.62
CA LEU A 90 -9.32 2.28 13.50
C LEU A 90 -8.81 2.09 12.08
N GLU A 91 -9.27 1.05 11.38
CA GLU A 91 -8.79 0.72 10.04
C GLU A 91 -8.96 1.89 9.04
N PRO A 92 -10.14 2.55 8.91
CA PRO A 92 -10.29 3.70 8.02
C PRO A 92 -9.38 4.87 8.40
N LYS A 93 -9.17 5.11 9.71
CA LYS A 93 -8.29 6.19 10.18
C LYS A 93 -6.83 5.94 9.83
N VAL A 94 -6.38 4.69 9.94
CA VAL A 94 -5.02 4.30 9.52
C VAL A 94 -4.88 4.42 8.00
N ARG A 95 -5.86 3.94 7.22
CA ARG A 95 -5.87 4.06 5.76
C ARG A 95 -5.83 5.52 5.31
N ASN A 96 -6.65 6.40 5.87
CA ASN A 96 -6.66 7.82 5.55
C ASN A 96 -5.33 8.51 5.89
N PHE A 97 -4.74 8.18 7.05
CA PHE A 97 -3.42 8.67 7.41
C PHE A 97 -2.35 8.25 6.39
N LEU A 98 -2.36 6.98 5.99
CA LEU A 98 -1.42 6.44 5.01
C LEU A 98 -1.64 7.03 3.62
N SER A 99 -2.89 7.17 3.19
CA SER A 99 -3.24 7.78 1.89
C SER A 99 -2.65 9.19 1.76
N GLY A 100 -2.80 10.04 2.79
CA GLY A 100 -2.19 11.37 2.81
C GLY A 100 -0.65 11.32 2.70
N LYS A 101 0.01 10.38 3.38
CA LYS A 101 1.47 10.21 3.29
C LYS A 101 1.91 9.71 1.93
N VAL A 102 1.18 8.76 1.35
CA VAL A 102 1.44 8.23 0.01
C VAL A 102 1.32 9.31 -1.05
N THR A 103 0.30 10.17 -0.97
CA THR A 103 0.14 11.31 -1.88
C THR A 103 1.36 12.23 -1.86
N ILE A 104 1.91 12.53 -0.67
CA ILE A 104 3.13 13.34 -0.53
C ILE A 104 4.34 12.63 -1.16
N ILE A 105 4.48 11.33 -0.96
CA ILE A 105 5.56 10.55 -1.58
C ILE A 105 5.42 10.57 -3.11
N LEU A 106 4.23 10.27 -3.63
CA LEU A 106 3.96 10.26 -5.06
C LEU A 106 4.25 11.60 -5.72
N SER A 107 3.89 12.71 -5.08
CA SER A 107 4.14 14.06 -5.62
C SER A 107 5.62 14.36 -5.83
N LYS A 108 6.51 13.73 -5.04
CA LYS A 108 7.97 13.95 -5.11
C LYS A 108 8.72 12.87 -5.88
N THR A 109 8.20 11.65 -5.95
CA THR A 109 8.89 10.48 -6.52
C THR A 109 8.40 10.06 -7.89
N ARG A 110 7.33 10.69 -8.41
CA ARG A 110 6.75 10.36 -9.71
C ARG A 110 7.79 10.39 -10.82
N GLY A 111 7.89 9.28 -11.58
CA GLY A 111 8.84 9.14 -12.69
C GLY A 111 10.32 9.06 -12.30
N LYS A 112 10.65 9.06 -10.99
CA LYS A 112 12.03 9.14 -10.49
C LYS A 112 12.53 7.86 -9.86
N VAL A 113 11.64 6.90 -9.58
CA VAL A 113 11.99 5.62 -8.98
C VAL A 113 12.27 4.60 -10.07
N GLU A 114 13.44 3.97 -10.01
CA GLU A 114 13.83 2.88 -10.90
C GLU A 114 14.03 1.59 -10.10
N THR A 115 13.64 0.46 -10.69
CA THR A 115 13.96 -0.88 -10.20
C THR A 115 14.77 -1.62 -11.24
N VAL A 116 15.59 -2.58 -10.79
CA VAL A 116 16.39 -3.44 -11.66
C VAL A 116 15.73 -4.81 -11.67
N ASP A 117 15.43 -5.36 -12.86
CA ASP A 117 14.88 -6.71 -13.00
C ASP A 117 15.98 -7.79 -12.80
N GLU A 118 15.56 -9.06 -12.77
CA GLU A 118 16.47 -10.21 -12.62
C GLU A 118 17.53 -10.31 -13.75
N LYS A 119 17.31 -9.61 -14.87
CA LYS A 119 18.22 -9.53 -16.02
C LYS A 119 19.10 -8.27 -16.00
N GLY A 120 19.08 -7.51 -14.90
CA GLY A 120 19.87 -6.29 -14.73
C GLY A 120 19.33 -5.06 -15.47
N ARG A 121 18.11 -5.11 -16.03
CA ARG A 121 17.51 -4.00 -16.76
C ARG A 121 16.77 -3.08 -15.79
N ARG A 122 16.96 -1.77 -15.96
CA ARG A 122 16.29 -0.75 -15.16
C ARG A 122 14.91 -0.43 -15.75
N HIS A 123 13.90 -0.39 -14.91
CA HIS A 123 12.54 -0.02 -15.26
C HIS A 123 12.03 1.08 -14.34
N HIS A 124 11.34 2.08 -14.90
CA HIS A 124 10.65 3.07 -14.07
C HIS A 124 9.48 2.42 -13.34
N VAL A 125 9.38 2.72 -12.05
CA VAL A 125 8.29 2.24 -11.20
C VAL A 125 7.06 3.11 -11.44
N SER A 126 5.95 2.50 -11.82
CA SER A 126 4.68 3.23 -12.01
C SER A 126 4.16 3.79 -10.68
N ASN A 127 3.41 4.89 -10.75
CA ASN A 127 2.77 5.50 -9.57
C ASN A 127 1.90 4.51 -8.80
N ARG A 128 1.26 3.58 -9.49
CA ARG A 128 0.44 2.52 -8.89
C ARG A 128 1.29 1.58 -8.05
N VAL A 129 2.43 1.13 -8.57
CA VAL A 129 3.36 0.25 -7.84
C VAL A 129 3.95 0.99 -6.63
N ILE A 130 4.23 2.30 -6.74
CA ILE A 130 4.67 3.12 -5.61
C ILE A 130 3.58 3.17 -4.54
N ASN A 131 2.34 3.47 -4.92
CA ASN A 131 1.19 3.50 -4.02
C ASN A 131 0.99 2.16 -3.33
N ASP A 132 0.93 1.07 -4.08
CA ASP A 132 0.70 -0.28 -3.57
C ASP A 132 1.85 -0.72 -2.65
N THR A 133 3.10 -0.44 -3.02
CA THR A 133 4.27 -0.78 -2.22
C THR A 133 4.27 -0.02 -0.89
N VAL A 134 4.08 1.30 -0.92
CA VAL A 134 4.12 2.12 0.30
C VAL A 134 2.93 1.80 1.21
N THR A 135 1.73 1.65 0.63
CA THR A 135 0.51 1.34 1.39
C THR A 135 0.61 -0.04 2.03
N ASN A 136 0.92 -1.07 1.24
CA ASN A 136 1.00 -2.44 1.75
C ASN A 136 2.17 -2.61 2.72
N TYR A 137 3.33 -1.95 2.46
CA TYR A 137 4.46 -1.96 3.37
C TYR A 137 4.10 -1.39 4.74
N THR A 138 3.43 -0.25 4.79
CA THR A 138 3.08 0.41 6.05
C THR A 138 1.90 -0.25 6.76
N LEU A 139 0.86 -0.69 6.04
CA LEU A 139 -0.25 -1.44 6.62
C LEU A 139 0.22 -2.75 7.25
N LYS A 140 1.01 -3.53 6.52
CA LYS A 140 1.53 -4.80 7.01
C LYS A 140 2.43 -4.64 8.23
N ARG A 141 3.14 -3.52 8.31
CA ARG A 141 3.95 -3.18 9.48
C ARG A 141 3.08 -2.88 10.71
N VAL A 142 1.95 -2.19 10.54
CA VAL A 142 0.99 -1.92 11.61
C VAL A 142 0.32 -3.22 12.06
N GLU A 143 -0.11 -4.07 11.12
CA GLU A 143 -0.66 -5.40 11.40
C GLU A 143 0.35 -6.30 12.14
N ASN A 144 1.62 -6.31 11.72
CA ASN A 144 2.67 -7.08 12.39
C ASN A 144 2.92 -6.59 13.82
N LEU A 145 2.80 -5.28 14.07
CA LEU A 145 2.89 -4.75 15.43
C LEU A 145 1.72 -5.24 16.30
N SER A 146 0.49 -5.17 15.79
CA SER A 146 -0.71 -5.67 16.47
C SER A 146 -0.60 -7.17 16.75
N ASN A 147 -0.26 -7.96 15.74
CA ASN A 147 -0.06 -9.41 15.87
C ASN A 147 1.03 -9.77 16.90
N SER A 148 2.12 -8.99 16.97
CA SER A 148 3.19 -9.19 17.94
C SER A 148 2.72 -8.90 19.37
N LEU A 149 1.93 -7.84 19.55
CA LEU A 149 1.36 -7.48 20.85
C LEU A 149 0.35 -8.54 21.33
N GLU A 150 -0.50 -9.05 20.43
CA GLU A 150 -1.41 -10.15 20.71
C GLU A 150 -0.66 -11.43 21.09
N PHE A 151 0.44 -11.72 20.44
CA PHE A 151 1.31 -12.85 20.76
C PHE A 151 1.91 -12.71 22.17
N PHE A 152 2.46 -11.53 22.52
CA PHE A 152 2.96 -11.30 23.88
C PHE A 152 1.87 -11.46 24.95
N SER A 153 0.65 -11.00 24.66
CA SER A 153 -0.50 -11.18 25.55
C SER A 153 -0.80 -12.66 25.78
N GLY A 154 -0.79 -13.46 24.70
CA GLY A 154 -1.00 -14.90 24.80
C GLY A 154 0.06 -15.62 25.62
N ILE A 155 1.34 -15.25 25.48
CA ILE A 155 2.42 -15.80 26.31
C ILE A 155 2.18 -15.51 27.79
N VAL A 156 1.82 -14.28 28.15
CA VAL A 156 1.57 -13.93 29.57
C VAL A 156 0.44 -14.78 30.15
N VAL A 157 -0.69 -14.88 29.40
CA VAL A 157 -1.82 -15.69 29.82
C VAL A 157 -1.45 -17.17 29.92
N PHE A 158 -0.68 -17.69 28.98
CA PHE A 158 -0.15 -19.06 29.00
C PHE A 158 0.71 -19.33 30.25
N ILE A 159 1.65 -18.44 30.57
CA ILE A 159 2.53 -18.58 31.75
C ILE A 159 1.69 -18.62 33.04
N ILE A 160 0.72 -17.70 33.18
CA ILE A 160 -0.18 -17.68 34.35
C ILE A 160 -0.95 -19.00 34.46
N SER A 161 -1.52 -19.48 33.35
CA SER A 161 -2.28 -20.72 33.29
C SER A 161 -1.41 -21.93 33.67
N LEU A 162 -0.19 -21.97 33.17
CA LEU A 162 0.76 -23.06 33.46
C LEU A 162 1.14 -23.06 34.95
N ILE A 163 1.43 -21.90 35.55
CA ILE A 163 1.75 -21.79 36.99
C ILE A 163 0.59 -22.28 37.86
N LEU A 164 -0.64 -21.87 37.51
CA LEU A 164 -1.84 -22.32 38.23
C LEU A 164 -2.02 -23.84 38.12
N LEU A 165 -1.85 -24.39 36.94
CA LEU A 165 -1.96 -25.84 36.69
C LEU A 165 -0.93 -26.63 37.52
N ILE A 166 0.34 -26.19 37.50
CA ILE A 166 1.43 -26.80 38.26
C ILE A 166 1.13 -26.74 39.78
N LYS A 167 0.70 -25.57 40.29
CA LYS A 167 0.37 -25.41 41.71
C LYS A 167 -0.73 -26.37 42.15
N VAL A 168 -1.78 -26.49 41.37
CA VAL A 168 -2.88 -27.43 41.69
C VAL A 168 -2.43 -28.88 41.60
N ALA A 169 -1.63 -29.24 40.60
CA ALA A 169 -1.10 -30.59 40.48
C ALA A 169 -0.21 -30.97 41.69
N LEU A 170 0.65 -30.07 42.18
CA LEU A 170 1.49 -30.29 43.34
C LEU A 170 0.69 -30.53 44.64
N VAL A 171 -0.49 -29.90 44.75
CA VAL A 171 -1.34 -30.06 45.95
C VAL A 171 -2.18 -31.36 45.87
N GLN A 172 -2.63 -31.75 44.66
CA GLN A 172 -3.63 -32.82 44.51
C GLN A 172 -3.05 -34.20 44.20
N PHE A 173 -1.80 -34.29 43.76
CA PHE A 173 -1.15 -35.57 43.49
C PHE A 173 -0.23 -35.99 44.64
N ASN A 174 -0.39 -37.17 45.15
CA ASN A 174 0.55 -37.76 46.12
C ASN A 174 1.95 -37.96 45.51
N ASN A 175 1.96 -38.29 44.19
CA ASN A 175 3.19 -38.31 43.40
C ASN A 175 2.95 -37.63 42.06
N PRO A 176 3.34 -36.33 41.89
CA PRO A 176 3.06 -35.57 40.68
C PRO A 176 4.00 -35.88 39.50
N PHE A 177 5.01 -36.76 39.69
CA PHE A 177 6.02 -37.06 38.66
C PHE A 177 5.40 -37.55 37.33
N LEU A 178 4.44 -38.48 37.40
CA LEU A 178 3.77 -39.00 36.24
C LEU A 178 2.97 -37.93 35.50
N PHE A 179 2.31 -37.03 36.23
CA PHE A 179 1.59 -35.90 35.65
C PHE A 179 2.54 -34.97 34.87
N PHE A 180 3.73 -34.65 35.43
CA PHE A 180 4.71 -33.80 34.72
C PHE A 180 5.28 -34.47 33.48
N ILE A 181 5.46 -35.78 33.47
CA ILE A 181 5.85 -36.53 32.27
C ILE A 181 4.77 -36.41 31.18
N VAL A 182 3.49 -36.63 31.52
CA VAL A 182 2.36 -36.51 30.60
C VAL A 182 2.27 -35.09 30.06
N LEU A 183 2.44 -34.07 30.93
CA LEU A 183 2.45 -32.66 30.53
C LEU A 183 3.56 -32.39 29.50
N ALA A 184 4.79 -32.82 29.80
CA ALA A 184 5.95 -32.58 28.92
C ALA A 184 5.77 -33.27 27.54
N ILE A 185 5.39 -34.54 27.52
CA ILE A 185 5.20 -35.30 26.29
C ILE A 185 4.07 -34.68 25.44
N SER A 186 2.94 -34.36 26.08
CA SER A 186 1.78 -33.79 25.39
C SER A 186 2.09 -32.42 24.79
N THR A 187 2.80 -31.56 25.52
CA THR A 187 3.22 -30.24 25.03
C THR A 187 4.18 -30.34 23.86
N ILE A 188 5.19 -31.21 23.95
CA ILE A 188 6.14 -31.46 22.86
C ILE A 188 5.43 -31.97 21.60
N LEU A 189 4.56 -32.96 21.71
CA LEU A 189 3.80 -33.51 20.59
C LEU A 189 2.89 -32.45 19.93
N CYS A 190 2.18 -31.66 20.74
CA CYS A 190 1.35 -30.56 20.26
C CYS A 190 2.16 -29.50 19.51
N VAL A 191 3.33 -29.12 20.01
CA VAL A 191 4.24 -28.17 19.34
C VAL A 191 4.73 -28.74 18.00
N ILE A 192 5.17 -29.98 17.98
CA ILE A 192 5.64 -30.65 16.75
C ILE A 192 4.54 -30.68 15.67
N VAL A 193 3.32 -31.12 16.04
CA VAL A 193 2.18 -31.16 15.09
C VAL A 193 1.82 -29.77 14.62
N SER A 194 1.86 -28.75 15.48
CA SER A 194 1.60 -27.36 15.11
C SER A 194 2.63 -26.82 14.12
N ILE A 195 3.92 -27.08 14.35
CA ILE A 195 4.99 -26.65 13.43
C ILE A 195 4.85 -27.33 12.07
N ILE A 196 4.63 -28.65 12.04
CA ILE A 196 4.47 -29.42 10.79
C ILE A 196 3.25 -28.92 10.02
N SER A 197 2.10 -28.80 10.67
CA SER A 197 0.87 -28.33 10.06
C SER A 197 1.04 -26.91 9.49
N SER A 198 1.63 -26.00 10.25
CA SER A 198 1.86 -24.62 9.84
C SER A 198 2.83 -24.52 8.65
N LYS A 199 3.92 -25.32 8.65
CA LYS A 199 4.86 -25.38 7.51
C LYS A 199 4.19 -25.87 6.23
N LEU A 200 3.33 -26.89 6.33
CA LEU A 200 2.61 -27.43 5.19
C LEU A 200 1.61 -26.40 4.62
N CYS A 201 0.84 -25.75 5.48
CA CYS A 201 -0.09 -24.70 5.08
C CYS A 201 0.63 -23.51 4.42
N ALA A 202 1.75 -23.04 5.01
CA ALA A 202 2.52 -21.92 4.47
C ALA A 202 3.03 -22.17 3.04
N ARG A 203 3.37 -23.42 2.67
CA ARG A 203 3.79 -23.76 1.31
C ARG A 203 2.69 -23.54 0.28
N TYR A 204 1.46 -23.98 0.58
CA TYR A 204 0.32 -23.80 -0.31
C TYR A 204 -0.14 -22.35 -0.35
N TRP A 205 -0.18 -21.69 0.78
CA TRP A 205 -0.51 -20.26 0.88
C TRP A 205 0.43 -19.40 0.03
N LYS A 206 1.75 -19.65 0.08
CA LYS A 206 2.72 -18.95 -0.77
C LYS A 206 2.48 -19.17 -2.27
N LYS A 207 2.10 -20.41 -2.66
CA LYS A 207 1.77 -20.70 -4.06
C LYS A 207 0.47 -20.00 -4.47
N ALA A 208 -0.56 -20.06 -3.63
CA ALA A 208 -1.84 -19.39 -3.85
C ALA A 208 -1.67 -17.87 -3.98
N GLY A 209 -0.83 -17.23 -3.15
CA GLY A 209 -0.53 -15.80 -3.24
C GLY A 209 0.07 -15.38 -4.60
N LYS A 210 0.98 -16.19 -5.17
CA LYS A 210 1.53 -15.92 -6.51
C LYS A 210 0.47 -16.04 -7.62
N VAL A 211 -0.42 -17.03 -7.51
CA VAL A 211 -1.50 -17.21 -8.48
C VAL A 211 -2.55 -16.10 -8.33
N GLN A 212 -2.84 -15.67 -7.12
CA GLN A 212 -3.74 -14.52 -6.86
C GLN A 212 -3.19 -13.22 -7.47
N GLU A 213 -1.88 -12.99 -7.40
CA GLU A 213 -1.23 -11.85 -8.06
C GLU A 213 -1.38 -11.92 -9.59
N ARG A 214 -1.19 -13.11 -10.16
CA ARG A 214 -1.41 -13.34 -11.60
C ARG A 214 -2.87 -13.12 -11.98
N LEU A 215 -3.82 -13.60 -11.17
CA LEU A 215 -5.25 -13.36 -11.37
C LEU A 215 -5.57 -11.86 -11.36
N GLY A 216 -5.03 -11.12 -10.39
CA GLY A 216 -5.19 -9.66 -10.31
C GLY A 216 -4.63 -8.92 -11.53
N ASN A 217 -3.55 -9.43 -12.16
CA ASN A 217 -3.03 -8.86 -13.40
C ASN A 217 -3.96 -9.14 -14.58
N VAL A 218 -4.42 -10.38 -14.74
CA VAL A 218 -5.35 -10.76 -15.83
C VAL A 218 -6.68 -10.00 -15.71
N THR A 219 -7.24 -9.89 -14.50
CA THR A 219 -8.47 -9.10 -14.28
C THR A 219 -8.28 -7.64 -14.66
N ARG A 220 -7.11 -7.07 -14.35
CA ARG A 220 -6.75 -5.70 -14.73
C ARG A 220 -6.64 -5.54 -16.24
N ASP A 221 -6.00 -6.49 -16.92
CA ASP A 221 -5.88 -6.46 -18.38
C ASP A 221 -7.26 -6.47 -19.03
N ILE A 222 -8.24 -7.19 -18.45
CA ILE A 222 -9.65 -7.18 -18.91
C ILE A 222 -10.30 -5.80 -18.69
N GLU A 223 -9.99 -5.10 -17.59
CA GLU A 223 -10.57 -3.79 -17.27
C GLU A 223 -9.95 -2.64 -18.07
N GLU A 224 -8.64 -2.72 -18.38
CA GLU A 224 -7.87 -1.62 -18.98
C GLU A 224 -7.77 -1.72 -20.52
N ILE A 225 -7.96 -2.90 -21.11
CA ILE A 225 -7.87 -3.10 -22.56
C ILE A 225 -9.25 -2.91 -23.19
N GLU A 226 -9.38 -1.91 -24.07
CA GLU A 226 -10.53 -1.84 -24.98
C GLU A 226 -10.55 -3.12 -25.83
N PRO A 227 -11.64 -3.90 -25.80
CA PRO A 227 -11.69 -5.17 -26.50
C PRO A 227 -11.62 -4.97 -28.02
N ILE A 228 -10.50 -5.42 -28.60
CA ILE A 228 -10.24 -5.30 -30.05
C ILE A 228 -11.15 -6.23 -30.84
N SER A 229 -11.60 -7.34 -30.24
CA SER A 229 -12.51 -8.31 -30.86
C SER A 229 -13.10 -9.28 -29.82
N ASP A 230 -14.22 -9.92 -30.15
CA ASP A 230 -14.84 -10.96 -29.32
C ASP A 230 -13.88 -12.11 -28.99
N LYS A 231 -12.99 -12.46 -29.94
CA LYS A 231 -11.94 -13.47 -29.71
C LYS A 231 -10.92 -13.05 -28.65
N HIS A 232 -10.65 -11.77 -28.53
CA HIS A 232 -9.74 -11.25 -27.50
C HIS A 232 -10.39 -11.34 -26.10
N ILE A 233 -11.67 -10.98 -26.00
CA ILE A 233 -12.44 -11.13 -24.76
C ILE A 233 -12.52 -12.61 -24.36
N GLU A 234 -12.77 -13.51 -25.32
CA GLU A 234 -12.82 -14.96 -25.09
C GLU A 234 -11.46 -15.50 -24.59
N PHE A 235 -10.35 -15.04 -25.16
CA PHE A 235 -9.00 -15.41 -24.73
C PHE A 235 -8.74 -14.98 -23.28
N LEU A 236 -8.97 -13.71 -22.93
CA LEU A 236 -8.75 -13.18 -21.60
C LEU A 236 -9.66 -13.83 -20.56
N SER A 237 -10.92 -14.08 -20.92
CA SER A 237 -11.87 -14.78 -20.02
C SER A 237 -11.45 -16.22 -19.75
N LYS A 238 -10.97 -16.98 -20.75
CA LYS A 238 -10.42 -18.32 -20.58
C LYS A 238 -9.18 -18.32 -19.68
N GLU A 239 -8.28 -17.35 -19.86
CA GLU A 239 -7.11 -17.21 -18.99
C GLU A 239 -7.52 -16.90 -17.54
N ALA A 240 -8.47 -15.99 -17.33
CA ALA A 240 -8.99 -15.67 -16.00
C ALA A 240 -9.62 -16.88 -15.31
N ILE A 241 -10.44 -17.66 -16.04
CA ILE A 241 -11.05 -18.89 -15.54
C ILE A 241 -9.97 -19.92 -15.16
N TYR A 242 -8.96 -20.12 -16.01
CA TYR A 242 -7.87 -21.05 -15.75
C TYR A 242 -7.09 -20.66 -14.48
N VAL A 243 -6.65 -19.40 -14.39
CA VAL A 243 -5.90 -18.91 -13.22
C VAL A 243 -6.73 -18.96 -11.95
N ASN A 244 -8.03 -18.65 -12.03
CA ASN A 244 -8.94 -18.75 -10.88
C ASN A 244 -9.13 -20.21 -10.45
N SER A 245 -9.23 -21.17 -11.38
CA SER A 245 -9.31 -22.60 -11.05
C SER A 245 -8.04 -23.10 -10.35
N GLU A 246 -6.86 -22.67 -10.78
CA GLU A 246 -5.58 -22.97 -10.12
C GLU A 246 -5.53 -22.39 -8.70
N TYR A 247 -6.00 -21.15 -8.51
CA TYR A 247 -6.10 -20.52 -7.20
C TYR A 247 -7.03 -21.29 -6.26
N MET A 248 -8.20 -21.70 -6.75
CA MET A 248 -9.17 -22.47 -5.98
C MET A 248 -8.62 -23.84 -5.58
N ASP A 249 -7.92 -24.55 -6.47
CA ASP A 249 -7.30 -25.85 -6.16
C ASP A 249 -6.22 -25.71 -5.05
N LEU A 250 -5.37 -24.68 -5.13
CA LEU A 250 -4.35 -24.42 -4.12
C LEU A 250 -4.97 -24.06 -2.76
N THR A 251 -6.00 -23.23 -2.73
CA THR A 251 -6.71 -22.87 -1.49
C THR A 251 -7.46 -24.05 -0.89
N MET A 252 -8.04 -24.93 -1.70
CA MET A 252 -8.65 -26.19 -1.24
C MET A 252 -7.61 -27.13 -0.62
N LYS A 253 -6.43 -27.26 -1.23
CA LYS A 253 -5.32 -28.06 -0.68
C LYS A 253 -4.84 -27.49 0.65
N GLU A 254 -4.72 -26.16 0.77
CA GLU A 254 -4.40 -25.51 2.03
C GLU A 254 -5.43 -25.82 3.12
N ARG A 255 -6.73 -25.60 2.83
CA ARG A 255 -7.83 -25.89 3.78
C ARG A 255 -7.86 -27.34 4.23
N ARG A 256 -7.68 -28.29 3.30
CA ARG A 256 -7.60 -29.71 3.65
C ARG A 256 -6.46 -30.01 4.63
N ARG A 257 -5.25 -29.46 4.39
CA ARG A 257 -4.09 -29.62 5.28
C ARG A 257 -4.30 -28.98 6.63
N LYS A 258 -4.89 -27.78 6.67
CA LYS A 258 -5.28 -27.11 7.91
C LYS A 258 -6.26 -27.95 8.72
N ASN A 259 -7.30 -28.49 8.09
CA ASN A 259 -8.30 -29.32 8.76
C ASN A 259 -7.70 -30.63 9.30
N VAL A 260 -6.86 -31.33 8.53
CA VAL A 260 -6.12 -32.50 9.02
C VAL A 260 -5.26 -32.15 10.26
N GLY A 261 -4.56 -31.01 10.21
CA GLY A 261 -3.80 -30.53 11.37
C GLY A 261 -4.68 -30.28 12.61
N LEU A 262 -5.87 -29.69 12.42
CA LEU A 262 -6.83 -29.45 13.51
C LEU A 262 -7.34 -30.76 14.11
N VAL A 263 -7.72 -31.73 13.28
CA VAL A 263 -8.18 -33.04 13.75
C VAL A 263 -7.11 -33.78 14.53
N LEU A 264 -5.86 -33.81 14.04
CA LEU A 264 -4.74 -34.43 14.77
C LEU A 264 -4.48 -33.75 16.11
N LYS A 265 -4.54 -32.41 16.18
CA LYS A 265 -4.40 -31.65 17.43
C LYS A 265 -5.51 -31.97 18.42
N SER A 266 -6.77 -32.00 17.98
CA SER A 266 -7.91 -32.33 18.82
C SER A 266 -7.79 -33.76 19.37
N PHE A 267 -7.36 -34.69 18.55
CA PHE A 267 -7.12 -36.09 18.96
C PHE A 267 -6.01 -36.15 20.03
N LEU A 268 -4.88 -35.49 19.82
CA LEU A 268 -3.78 -35.44 20.80
C LEU A 268 -4.22 -34.82 22.13
N ILE A 269 -5.02 -33.74 22.10
CA ILE A 269 -5.56 -33.11 23.31
C ILE A 269 -6.46 -34.10 24.05
N SER A 270 -7.35 -34.81 23.35
CA SER A 270 -8.24 -35.82 23.97
C SER A 270 -7.47 -36.95 24.62
N VAL A 271 -6.46 -37.51 23.92
CA VAL A 271 -5.58 -38.55 24.49
C VAL A 271 -4.84 -38.05 25.70
N SER A 272 -4.38 -36.80 25.68
CA SER A 272 -3.67 -36.16 26.80
C SER A 272 -4.56 -35.96 28.04
N ILE A 273 -5.83 -35.61 27.84
CA ILE A 273 -6.81 -35.51 28.94
C ILE A 273 -6.98 -36.88 29.61
N ILE A 274 -7.19 -37.95 28.80
CA ILE A 274 -7.30 -39.30 29.32
C ILE A 274 -6.04 -39.70 30.11
N ALA A 275 -4.85 -39.39 29.58
CA ALA A 275 -3.60 -39.69 30.26
C ALA A 275 -3.45 -38.95 31.60
N VAL A 276 -3.92 -37.68 31.69
CA VAL A 276 -3.96 -36.93 32.96
C VAL A 276 -4.90 -37.58 33.96
N VAL A 277 -6.10 -37.98 33.53
CA VAL A 277 -7.05 -38.68 34.43
C VAL A 277 -6.45 -40.01 34.93
N PHE A 278 -5.84 -40.81 34.07
CA PHE A 278 -5.16 -42.05 34.47
C PHE A 278 -3.99 -41.78 35.42
N SER A 279 -3.18 -40.78 35.17
CA SER A 279 -2.05 -40.42 36.01
C SER A 279 -2.49 -40.06 37.45
N MET A 280 -3.64 -39.41 37.59
CA MET A 280 -4.22 -39.07 38.89
C MET A 280 -4.74 -40.29 39.63
N ILE A 281 -5.46 -41.20 38.93
CA ILE A 281 -5.96 -42.45 39.53
C ILE A 281 -4.80 -43.30 40.04
N ILE A 282 -3.73 -43.46 39.23
CA ILE A 282 -2.55 -44.21 39.62
C ILE A 282 -1.83 -43.58 40.82
N SER A 283 -1.68 -42.24 40.83
CA SER A 283 -1.01 -41.52 41.91
C SER A 283 -1.73 -41.64 43.25
N ASN A 284 -3.07 -41.59 43.27
CA ASN A 284 -3.85 -41.50 44.51
C ASN A 284 -4.34 -42.85 45.07
N LYS A 285 -4.13 -43.94 44.34
CA LYS A 285 -4.47 -45.34 44.74
C LYS A 285 -5.90 -45.61 45.23
N SER A 286 -6.79 -44.60 45.13
CA SER A 286 -8.20 -44.70 45.51
C SER A 286 -9.09 -43.99 44.52
N ILE A 287 -10.19 -44.62 44.14
CA ILE A 287 -11.21 -44.04 43.25
C ILE A 287 -12.38 -43.63 44.15
N SER A 288 -12.52 -42.33 44.43
CA SER A 288 -13.73 -41.76 45.02
C SER A 288 -14.42 -40.87 43.99
N SER A 289 -15.69 -40.56 44.19
CA SER A 289 -16.43 -39.66 43.30
C SER A 289 -15.79 -38.25 43.24
N SER A 290 -15.22 -37.79 44.35
CA SER A 290 -14.52 -36.53 44.44
C SER A 290 -13.17 -36.52 43.68
N THR A 291 -12.42 -37.62 43.69
CA THR A 291 -11.18 -37.74 42.91
C THR A 291 -11.43 -37.80 41.43
N LEU A 292 -12.55 -38.42 40.99
CA LEU A 292 -12.93 -38.48 39.58
C LEU A 292 -13.36 -37.09 39.05
N THR A 293 -14.21 -36.38 39.78
CA THR A 293 -14.63 -35.01 39.36
C THR A 293 -13.45 -34.05 39.30
N LEU A 294 -12.52 -34.11 40.24
CA LEU A 294 -11.31 -33.33 40.22
C LEU A 294 -10.40 -33.72 39.04
N ALA A 295 -10.24 -34.99 38.72
CA ALA A 295 -9.45 -35.44 37.59
C ALA A 295 -10.00 -34.92 36.24
N ILE A 296 -11.32 -34.93 36.08
CA ILE A 296 -11.98 -34.36 34.88
C ILE A 296 -11.74 -32.85 34.80
N ALA A 297 -11.92 -32.13 35.90
CA ALA A 297 -11.70 -30.68 35.94
C ALA A 297 -10.23 -30.30 35.68
N LEU A 298 -9.30 -31.08 36.18
CA LEU A 298 -7.85 -30.91 35.95
C LEU A 298 -7.49 -31.23 34.48
N GLY A 299 -8.13 -32.24 33.89
CA GLY A 299 -8.03 -32.53 32.45
C GLY A 299 -8.55 -31.40 31.57
N ALA A 300 -9.65 -30.77 31.97
CA ALA A 300 -10.19 -29.60 31.28
C ALA A 300 -9.24 -28.38 31.38
N ALA A 301 -8.67 -28.11 32.54
CA ALA A 301 -7.65 -27.05 32.72
C ALA A 301 -6.39 -27.33 31.89
N PHE A 302 -5.95 -28.59 31.86
CA PHE A 302 -4.82 -29.04 31.06
C PHE A 302 -5.08 -28.84 29.54
N SER A 303 -6.28 -29.18 29.06
CA SER A 303 -6.65 -28.99 27.66
C SER A 303 -6.60 -27.52 27.26
N SER A 304 -7.02 -26.60 28.13
CA SER A 304 -6.96 -25.16 27.84
C SER A 304 -5.53 -24.64 27.69
N VAL A 305 -4.59 -25.16 28.50
CA VAL A 305 -3.16 -24.86 28.36
C VAL A 305 -2.61 -25.37 27.03
N LEU A 306 -2.95 -26.61 26.62
CA LEU A 306 -2.53 -27.15 25.31
C LEU A 306 -3.11 -26.37 24.12
N ILE A 307 -4.36 -25.94 24.22
CA ILE A 307 -4.99 -25.10 23.19
C ILE A 307 -4.28 -23.74 23.09
N ALA A 308 -3.93 -23.13 24.22
CA ALA A 308 -3.18 -21.89 24.27
C ALA A 308 -1.80 -22.04 23.59
N ILE A 309 -1.02 -23.07 23.92
CA ILE A 309 0.27 -23.35 23.27
C ILE A 309 0.10 -23.46 21.75
N ASN A 310 -0.90 -24.22 21.31
CA ASN A 310 -1.17 -24.42 19.88
C ASN A 310 -1.48 -23.11 19.18
N SER A 311 -2.28 -22.23 19.78
CA SER A 311 -2.60 -20.92 19.21
C SER A 311 -1.34 -20.06 19.07
N GLU A 312 -0.52 -19.98 20.12
CA GLU A 312 0.69 -19.15 20.12
C GLU A 312 1.76 -19.68 19.15
N VAL A 313 1.99 -20.98 19.08
CA VAL A 313 2.91 -21.57 18.08
C VAL A 313 2.44 -21.29 16.65
N THR A 314 1.14 -21.36 16.40
CA THR A 314 0.57 -21.05 15.07
C THR A 314 0.74 -19.56 14.73
N GLN A 315 0.55 -18.66 15.69
CA GLN A 315 0.77 -17.22 15.52
C GLN A 315 2.25 -16.88 15.24
N ILE A 316 3.18 -17.45 16.01
CA ILE A 316 4.63 -17.27 15.77
C ILE A 316 4.97 -17.64 14.32
N TRP A 317 4.48 -18.81 13.88
CA TRP A 317 4.78 -19.28 12.54
C TRP A 317 4.18 -18.40 11.46
N ARG A 318 2.98 -17.87 11.69
CA ARG A 318 2.33 -16.90 10.80
C ARG A 318 3.17 -15.62 10.73
N ILE A 319 3.55 -15.04 11.88
CA ILE A 319 4.36 -13.82 11.94
C ILE A 319 5.71 -14.01 11.21
N ILE A 320 6.39 -15.14 11.42
CA ILE A 320 7.68 -15.43 10.77
C ILE A 320 7.52 -15.59 9.25
N SER A 321 6.49 -16.32 8.80
CA SER A 321 6.26 -16.56 7.37
C SER A 321 5.84 -15.27 6.64
N GLU A 322 4.93 -14.51 7.23
CA GLU A 322 4.48 -13.23 6.69
C GLU A 322 5.60 -12.19 6.66
N LYS A 323 6.40 -12.09 7.73
CA LYS A 323 7.56 -11.17 7.79
C LYS A 323 8.59 -11.50 6.72
N ARG A 324 8.85 -12.77 6.47
CA ARG A 324 9.81 -13.21 5.44
C ARG A 324 9.33 -12.88 4.03
N GLU A 325 8.06 -13.14 3.72
CA GLU A 325 7.47 -12.87 2.41
C GLU A 325 7.39 -11.37 2.13
N TYR A 326 6.93 -10.62 3.10
CA TYR A 326 6.86 -9.19 3.08
C TYR A 326 8.23 -8.53 2.85
N LYS A 327 9.26 -8.99 3.57
CA LYS A 327 10.63 -8.53 3.38
C LYS A 327 11.11 -8.76 1.95
N MET A 328 10.82 -9.93 1.38
CA MET A 328 11.23 -10.27 0.01
C MET A 328 10.48 -9.48 -1.07
N LYS A 329 9.21 -9.12 -0.84
CA LYS A 329 8.35 -8.51 -1.88
C LYS A 329 8.40 -7.00 -1.91
N TYR A 330 8.41 -6.35 -0.76
CA TYR A 330 8.19 -4.89 -0.67
C TYR A 330 9.38 -4.11 -0.10
N GLU A 331 10.26 -4.73 0.69
CA GLU A 331 11.26 -3.99 1.47
C GLU A 331 12.26 -3.26 0.57
N GLU A 332 12.79 -3.93 -0.43
CA GLU A 332 13.77 -3.34 -1.33
C GLU A 332 13.18 -2.18 -2.14
N THR A 333 12.00 -2.41 -2.75
CA THR A 333 11.30 -1.39 -3.53
C THR A 333 10.89 -0.22 -2.65
N PHE A 334 10.39 -0.48 -1.43
CA PHE A 334 10.03 0.55 -0.47
C PHE A 334 11.24 1.42 -0.10
N PHE A 335 12.36 0.82 0.24
CA PHE A 335 13.57 1.59 0.58
C PHE A 335 14.11 2.38 -0.61
N ASN A 336 14.02 1.87 -1.83
CA ASN A 336 14.37 2.62 -3.03
C ASN A 336 13.45 3.84 -3.23
N ILE A 337 12.14 3.67 -3.04
CA ILE A 337 11.17 4.77 -3.09
C ILE A 337 11.50 5.83 -2.03
N MET A 338 11.71 5.41 -0.78
CA MET A 338 11.98 6.33 0.33
C MET A 338 13.32 7.03 0.20
N ASN A 339 14.34 6.35 -0.35
CA ASN A 339 15.63 6.97 -0.63
C ASN A 339 15.47 8.11 -1.65
N VAL A 340 14.79 7.84 -2.77
CA VAL A 340 14.49 8.88 -3.77
C VAL A 340 13.70 10.03 -3.15
N PHE A 341 12.68 9.73 -2.33
CA PHE A 341 11.89 10.74 -1.64
C PHE A 341 12.74 11.65 -0.74
N PHE A 342 13.60 11.09 0.12
CA PHE A 342 14.45 11.87 1.01
C PHE A 342 15.61 12.56 0.29
N GLU A 343 16.10 12.02 -0.82
CA GLU A 343 17.05 12.72 -1.67
C GLU A 343 16.42 13.95 -2.31
N GLU A 344 15.17 13.86 -2.78
CA GLU A 344 14.42 14.99 -3.30
C GLU A 344 14.23 16.10 -2.25
N GLU A 345 14.03 15.73 -0.98
CA GLU A 345 13.95 16.72 0.11
C GLU A 345 15.26 17.45 0.36
N LYS A 346 16.40 16.81 0.09
CA LYS A 346 17.74 17.41 0.30
C LYS A 346 18.21 18.27 -0.85
N ILE A 347 17.59 18.17 -2.03
CA ILE A 347 18.04 18.91 -3.22
C ILE A 347 17.80 20.38 -3.00
N LYS A 348 18.89 21.08 -2.68
CA LYS A 348 18.98 22.53 -2.84
C LYS A 348 19.20 22.81 -4.32
N GLY A 349 18.12 23.03 -5.08
CA GLY A 349 18.23 23.39 -6.50
C GLY A 349 19.19 24.56 -6.71
N LYS A 350 19.93 24.56 -7.83
CA LYS A 350 20.78 25.69 -8.22
C LYS A 350 19.93 26.95 -8.33
N LYS A 351 20.42 28.07 -7.78
CA LYS A 351 19.79 29.39 -7.99
C LYS A 351 19.88 29.71 -9.48
N TYR A 352 18.72 29.92 -10.13
CA TYR A 352 18.67 30.52 -11.46
C TYR A 352 18.58 32.04 -11.33
N SER A 353 19.02 32.77 -12.37
CA SER A 353 18.76 34.20 -12.50
C SER A 353 17.24 34.42 -12.56
N LYS A 354 16.76 35.50 -11.95
CA LYS A 354 15.32 35.81 -11.90
C LYS A 354 14.64 35.74 -13.30
N ASP A 355 15.38 36.09 -14.35
CA ASP A 355 14.86 36.26 -15.72
C ASP A 355 15.39 35.23 -16.74
N ILE A 356 16.42 34.45 -16.37
CA ILE A 356 17.06 33.49 -17.29
C ILE A 356 17.19 32.13 -16.62
N LEU A 357 16.73 31.08 -17.30
CA LEU A 357 16.92 29.69 -16.94
C LEU A 357 17.95 29.06 -17.90
N GLU A 358 19.12 28.72 -17.41
CA GLU A 358 20.17 28.08 -18.18
C GLU A 358 20.03 26.57 -18.15
N ILE A 359 19.91 25.92 -19.31
CA ILE A 359 19.89 24.48 -19.48
C ILE A 359 21.32 24.05 -19.82
N PRO A 360 22.03 23.31 -18.94
CA PRO A 360 23.40 22.89 -19.17
C PRO A 360 23.48 21.79 -20.22
N LYS A 361 24.68 21.54 -20.73
CA LYS A 361 24.97 20.38 -21.59
C LYS A 361 24.62 19.08 -20.84
N PHE A 362 24.10 18.08 -21.57
CA PHE A 362 23.79 16.77 -21.02
C PHE A 362 23.86 15.67 -22.08
N ASN A 363 23.98 14.43 -21.60
CA ASN A 363 23.80 13.21 -22.36
C ASN A 363 22.83 12.31 -21.57
N TYR A 364 21.63 12.17 -22.08
CA TYR A 364 20.59 11.36 -21.45
C TYR A 364 20.31 10.11 -22.27
N GLU A 365 20.24 8.96 -21.60
CA GLU A 365 19.95 7.67 -22.22
C GLU A 365 18.79 6.96 -21.51
N TYR A 366 17.81 6.50 -22.30
CA TYR A 366 16.77 5.59 -21.79
C TYR A 366 17.33 4.19 -21.68
N SER A 367 17.39 3.66 -20.46
CA SER A 367 17.95 2.33 -20.16
C SER A 367 17.22 1.17 -20.88
N VAL A 368 15.93 1.31 -21.16
CA VAL A 368 15.11 0.25 -21.79
C VAL A 368 15.29 0.22 -23.30
N THR A 369 15.24 1.38 -23.96
CA THR A 369 15.29 1.48 -25.43
C THR A 369 16.68 1.74 -25.98
N GLY A 370 17.60 2.20 -25.12
CA GLY A 370 18.93 2.67 -25.49
C GLY A 370 18.87 3.97 -26.34
N PHE A 371 17.73 4.67 -26.37
CA PHE A 371 17.62 5.96 -27.05
C PHE A 371 18.39 7.02 -26.26
N ARG A 372 19.20 7.80 -26.96
CA ARG A 372 20.01 8.89 -26.38
C ARG A 372 19.61 10.25 -26.91
N LEU A 373 19.53 11.22 -26.02
CA LEU A 373 19.35 12.63 -26.32
C LEU A 373 20.53 13.42 -25.81
N ILE A 374 21.24 14.13 -26.71
CA ILE A 374 22.45 14.86 -26.40
C ILE A 374 22.24 16.35 -26.61
N LEU A 375 22.64 17.15 -25.64
CA LEU A 375 22.80 18.60 -25.74
C LEU A 375 24.29 18.95 -25.57
N ASP A 376 24.97 19.29 -26.63
CA ASP A 376 26.42 19.59 -26.62
C ASP A 376 26.71 20.99 -26.04
N ASN A 377 25.85 21.96 -26.32
CA ASN A 377 26.00 23.34 -25.87
C ASN A 377 24.84 23.74 -24.98
N LYS A 378 25.14 24.48 -23.88
CA LYS A 378 24.09 25.05 -23.02
C LYS A 378 23.18 26.02 -23.80
N PHE A 379 21.91 26.07 -23.42
CA PHE A 379 20.98 27.09 -23.90
C PHE A 379 20.22 27.75 -22.76
N THR A 380 19.62 28.88 -23.07
CA THR A 380 18.87 29.67 -22.07
C THR A 380 17.41 29.82 -22.50
N LEU A 381 16.52 29.76 -21.52
CA LEU A 381 15.14 30.23 -21.63
C LEU A 381 15.03 31.58 -20.93
N LYS A 382 14.26 32.50 -21.50
CA LYS A 382 13.99 33.80 -20.90
C LYS A 382 12.52 33.91 -20.50
N ARG A 383 12.27 34.64 -19.41
CA ARG A 383 10.90 34.90 -18.97
C ARG A 383 10.15 35.75 -19.99
N GLY A 384 8.91 35.34 -20.27
CA GLY A 384 8.04 36.01 -21.22
C GLY A 384 8.22 35.54 -22.67
N GLU A 385 9.30 34.82 -22.97
CA GLU A 385 9.54 34.25 -24.30
C GLU A 385 8.93 32.83 -24.41
N MET A 386 8.28 32.53 -25.53
CA MET A 386 7.82 31.19 -25.88
C MET A 386 8.85 30.50 -26.75
N THR A 387 9.44 29.43 -26.25
CA THR A 387 10.44 28.61 -26.94
C THR A 387 9.80 27.41 -27.59
N LEU A 388 9.91 27.27 -28.91
CA LEU A 388 9.43 26.11 -29.67
C LEU A 388 10.49 25.01 -29.72
N LEU A 389 10.09 23.76 -29.43
CA LEU A 389 10.86 22.56 -29.74
C LEU A 389 10.40 21.99 -31.08
N GLU A 390 11.25 22.13 -32.09
CA GLU A 390 10.99 21.62 -33.44
C GLU A 390 11.69 20.28 -33.66
N GLY A 391 10.99 19.31 -34.27
CA GLY A 391 11.54 18.00 -34.60
C GLY A 391 10.45 17.00 -34.99
N LYS A 392 10.81 15.96 -35.76
CA LYS A 392 9.90 14.87 -36.14
C LYS A 392 9.38 14.11 -34.92
N SER A 393 8.32 13.33 -35.09
CA SER A 393 7.85 12.42 -34.03
C SER A 393 8.97 11.45 -33.65
N GLY A 394 9.08 11.12 -32.34
CA GLY A 394 10.10 10.21 -31.83
C GLY A 394 11.52 10.80 -31.70
N THR A 395 11.77 12.07 -32.04
CA THR A 395 13.11 12.68 -31.92
C THR A 395 13.51 13.05 -30.50
N GLY A 396 12.60 12.99 -29.52
CA GLY A 396 12.91 13.28 -28.13
C GLY A 396 12.45 14.65 -27.62
N LYS A 397 11.48 15.32 -28.28
CA LYS A 397 10.88 16.58 -27.81
C LYS A 397 10.30 16.44 -26.39
N SER A 398 9.42 15.47 -26.18
CA SER A 398 8.83 15.18 -24.87
C SER A 398 9.90 14.73 -23.85
N THR A 399 10.97 14.05 -24.30
CA THR A 399 12.12 13.71 -23.46
C THR A 399 12.83 14.95 -22.97
N LEU A 400 13.08 15.93 -23.85
CA LEU A 400 13.71 17.20 -23.47
C LEU A 400 12.83 17.98 -22.47
N ILE A 401 11.52 18.02 -22.71
CA ILE A 401 10.56 18.64 -21.78
C ILE A 401 10.63 17.95 -20.41
N LYS A 402 10.62 16.61 -20.37
CA LYS A 402 10.72 15.83 -19.12
C LYS A 402 12.03 16.04 -18.38
N ILE A 403 13.13 16.29 -19.10
CA ILE A 403 14.41 16.66 -18.50
C ILE A 403 14.32 18.08 -17.89
N ILE A 404 13.79 19.03 -18.64
CA ILE A 404 13.68 20.42 -18.18
C ILE A 404 12.66 20.55 -17.03
N SER A 405 11.56 19.81 -17.09
CA SER A 405 10.57 19.76 -15.99
C SER A 405 11.04 18.99 -14.76
N GLY A 406 12.17 18.26 -14.86
CA GLY A 406 12.74 17.46 -13.77
C GLY A 406 12.03 16.11 -13.56
N GLU A 407 11.16 15.69 -14.47
CA GLU A 407 10.60 14.32 -14.47
C GLU A 407 11.68 13.28 -14.79
N ASN A 408 12.51 13.56 -15.80
CA ASN A 408 13.69 12.77 -16.11
C ASN A 408 14.92 13.40 -15.46
N ARG A 409 15.52 12.73 -14.49
CA ARG A 409 16.67 13.27 -13.76
C ARG A 409 17.95 13.23 -14.58
N LEU A 410 18.63 14.36 -14.56
CA LEU A 410 20.06 14.44 -14.81
C LEU A 410 20.75 14.92 -13.52
N PRO A 411 21.81 14.27 -13.04
CA PRO A 411 22.46 14.64 -11.76
C PRO A 411 22.90 16.11 -11.69
N GLU A 412 23.09 16.73 -12.84
CA GLU A 412 23.64 18.08 -12.96
C GLU A 412 22.58 19.19 -13.20
N THR A 413 21.29 18.83 -13.39
CA THR A 413 20.24 19.74 -13.88
C THR A 413 19.06 19.93 -12.93
N THR A 414 19.31 20.18 -11.67
CA THR A 414 18.24 20.53 -10.74
C THR A 414 18.12 22.04 -10.57
N TRP A 415 16.97 22.60 -10.98
CA TRP A 415 16.63 24.01 -10.76
C TRP A 415 15.68 24.16 -9.58
N LYS A 416 15.82 25.24 -8.84
CA LYS A 416 14.88 25.60 -7.78
C LYS A 416 13.74 26.44 -8.35
N LEU A 417 12.97 25.90 -9.29
CA LEU A 417 11.72 26.51 -9.73
C LEU A 417 10.64 26.30 -8.66
N LYS A 418 9.78 27.30 -8.42
CA LYS A 418 8.70 27.18 -7.43
C LYS A 418 7.69 26.14 -7.85
N SER A 419 7.28 26.19 -9.11
CA SER A 419 6.33 25.25 -9.69
C SER A 419 6.57 25.12 -11.19
N ILE A 420 6.37 23.92 -11.70
CA ILE A 420 6.42 23.59 -13.13
C ILE A 420 5.08 23.00 -13.51
N LYS A 421 4.44 23.51 -14.55
CA LYS A 421 3.27 22.89 -15.17
C LYS A 421 3.68 22.22 -16.44
N TYR A 422 3.38 20.93 -16.54
CA TYR A 422 3.60 20.15 -17.73
C TYR A 422 2.27 19.62 -18.25
N PHE A 423 1.89 20.13 -19.41
CA PHE A 423 0.75 19.67 -20.19
C PHE A 423 1.26 18.70 -21.26
N ASN A 424 0.65 17.53 -21.35
CA ASN A 424 0.88 16.56 -22.43
C ASN A 424 -0.44 15.88 -22.82
N ASP A 425 -0.47 15.33 -24.01
CA ASP A 425 -1.61 14.60 -24.58
C ASP A 425 -1.93 13.27 -23.86
N THR A 426 -0.99 12.73 -23.11
CA THR A 426 -1.16 11.48 -22.34
C THR A 426 -1.70 11.72 -20.92
N SER A 427 -1.89 12.98 -20.52
CA SER A 427 -2.53 13.32 -19.25
C SER A 427 -4.00 12.87 -19.29
N SER A 428 -4.53 12.48 -18.13
CA SER A 428 -5.92 12.05 -17.99
C SER A 428 -6.61 12.79 -16.85
N PHE A 429 -7.92 12.77 -16.87
CA PHE A 429 -8.77 13.18 -15.76
C PHE A 429 -9.07 11.99 -14.85
N GLY A 430 -9.47 12.29 -13.62
CA GLY A 430 -10.00 11.31 -12.69
C GLY A 430 -11.46 10.94 -12.99
N SER A 431 -12.19 10.59 -11.93
CA SER A 431 -13.60 10.17 -12.02
C SER A 431 -14.59 11.26 -11.59
N GLN A 432 -14.13 12.49 -11.35
CA GLN A 432 -14.97 13.60 -10.91
C GLN A 432 -15.63 14.33 -12.08
N ASP A 433 -16.52 15.29 -11.79
CA ASP A 433 -17.07 16.17 -12.78
C ASP A 433 -15.99 17.08 -13.40
N LEU A 434 -16.25 17.57 -14.61
CA LEU A 434 -15.26 18.31 -15.38
C LEU A 434 -14.86 19.64 -14.71
N LEU A 435 -15.76 20.29 -13.95
CA LEU A 435 -15.46 21.51 -13.20
C LEU A 435 -14.41 21.20 -12.12
N SER A 436 -14.66 20.18 -11.31
CA SER A 436 -13.73 19.76 -10.25
C SER A 436 -12.37 19.32 -10.81
N GLU A 437 -12.36 18.67 -11.96
CA GLU A 437 -11.12 18.26 -12.64
C GLU A 437 -10.31 19.44 -13.19
N ILE A 438 -10.95 20.46 -13.77
CA ILE A 438 -10.26 21.66 -14.27
C ILE A 438 -9.73 22.49 -13.10
N THR A 439 -10.54 22.68 -12.07
CA THR A 439 -10.22 23.56 -10.93
C THR A 439 -9.46 22.86 -9.81
N LEU A 440 -9.27 21.53 -9.91
CA LEU A 440 -8.70 20.67 -8.86
C LEU A 440 -9.48 20.78 -7.53
N GLY A 441 -10.79 21.00 -7.62
CA GLY A 441 -11.69 21.13 -6.48
C GLY A 441 -11.65 22.48 -5.76
N ASP A 442 -10.87 23.46 -6.24
CA ASP A 442 -10.74 24.79 -5.64
C ASP A 442 -11.56 25.87 -6.37
N TYR A 443 -12.83 25.56 -6.72
CA TYR A 443 -13.71 26.51 -7.39
C TYR A 443 -14.60 27.24 -6.40
N GLN A 444 -14.55 28.58 -6.44
CA GLN A 444 -15.44 29.48 -5.71
C GLN A 444 -16.14 30.39 -6.71
N ALA A 445 -17.48 30.27 -6.85
CA ALA A 445 -18.24 30.95 -7.90
C ALA A 445 -18.04 32.48 -7.92
N ASP A 446 -18.05 33.12 -6.77
CA ASP A 446 -17.92 34.56 -6.64
C ASP A 446 -16.52 35.09 -7.01
N ARG A 447 -15.48 34.27 -6.87
CA ARG A 447 -14.09 34.63 -7.16
C ARG A 447 -13.65 34.23 -8.58
N ASP A 448 -14.10 33.07 -9.03
CA ASP A 448 -13.43 32.34 -10.12
C ASP A 448 -14.26 32.22 -11.41
N SER A 449 -15.55 32.61 -11.38
CA SER A 449 -16.44 32.41 -12.55
C SER A 449 -15.94 33.14 -13.80
N GLU A 450 -15.57 34.40 -13.70
CA GLU A 450 -15.07 35.20 -14.83
C GLU A 450 -13.74 34.65 -15.37
N ARG A 451 -12.82 34.31 -14.49
CA ARG A 451 -11.54 33.70 -14.82
C ARG A 451 -11.70 32.37 -15.54
N LEU A 452 -12.59 31.51 -15.05
CA LEU A 452 -12.85 30.21 -15.67
C LEU A 452 -13.49 30.38 -17.05
N ILE A 453 -14.48 31.27 -17.19
CA ILE A 453 -15.12 31.57 -18.47
C ILE A 453 -14.07 32.08 -19.48
N GLU A 454 -13.18 32.97 -19.08
CA GLU A 454 -12.11 33.47 -19.92
C GLU A 454 -11.19 32.35 -20.41
N ILE A 455 -10.77 31.45 -19.51
CA ILE A 455 -9.94 30.30 -19.86
C ILE A 455 -10.67 29.39 -20.85
N LEU A 456 -11.95 29.06 -20.59
CA LEU A 456 -12.74 28.20 -21.45
C LEU A 456 -12.91 28.80 -22.86
N ARG A 457 -13.11 30.12 -22.96
CA ARG A 457 -13.12 30.84 -24.24
C ARG A 457 -11.78 30.76 -24.94
N GLY A 458 -10.70 31.05 -24.22
CA GLY A 458 -9.34 31.06 -24.76
C GLY A 458 -8.85 29.71 -25.28
N VAL A 459 -9.33 28.60 -24.69
CA VAL A 459 -9.03 27.25 -25.18
C VAL A 459 -10.09 26.69 -26.14
N GLY A 460 -11.12 27.47 -26.48
CA GLY A 460 -12.17 27.06 -27.42
C GLY A 460 -13.18 26.02 -26.89
N LEU A 461 -13.45 26.04 -25.56
CA LEU A 461 -14.43 25.15 -24.92
C LEU A 461 -15.74 25.84 -24.53
N PHE A 462 -15.79 27.17 -24.47
CA PHE A 462 -16.92 27.90 -23.90
C PHE A 462 -18.21 27.77 -24.75
N GLU A 463 -18.10 27.62 -26.06
CA GLU A 463 -19.27 27.39 -26.93
C GLU A 463 -19.99 26.07 -26.66
N LYS A 464 -19.28 25.09 -26.07
CA LYS A 464 -19.81 23.77 -25.76
C LYS A 464 -20.20 23.60 -24.30
N PHE A 465 -19.58 24.34 -23.39
CA PHE A 465 -19.78 24.19 -21.94
C PHE A 465 -19.95 25.53 -21.23
N THR A 466 -21.06 25.66 -20.50
CA THR A 466 -21.21 26.68 -19.46
C THR A 466 -20.64 26.14 -18.13
N VAL A 467 -20.35 27.02 -17.17
CA VAL A 467 -19.85 26.61 -15.85
C VAL A 467 -20.78 25.61 -15.17
N ASP A 468 -22.10 25.78 -15.30
CA ASP A 468 -23.08 24.86 -14.72
C ASP A 468 -23.14 23.51 -15.45
N SER A 469 -22.90 23.49 -16.75
CA SER A 469 -22.82 22.22 -17.48
C SER A 469 -21.57 21.42 -17.13
N LEU A 470 -20.45 22.07 -16.81
CA LEU A 470 -19.22 21.38 -16.38
C LEU A 470 -19.40 20.53 -15.12
N LYS A 471 -20.32 20.90 -14.22
CA LYS A 471 -20.68 20.11 -13.01
C LYS A 471 -21.39 18.79 -13.34
N LYS A 472 -21.96 18.66 -14.54
CA LYS A 472 -22.78 17.52 -14.95
C LYS A 472 -22.09 16.60 -15.94
N VAL A 473 -20.96 17.04 -16.52
CA VAL A 473 -20.24 16.32 -17.55
C VAL A 473 -19.09 15.53 -16.92
N SER A 474 -19.02 14.24 -17.26
CA SER A 474 -17.86 13.40 -16.93
C SER A 474 -16.77 13.60 -17.97
N ALA A 475 -15.52 13.61 -17.54
CA ALA A 475 -14.38 13.67 -18.44
C ALA A 475 -14.34 12.51 -19.45
N LYS A 476 -14.97 11.37 -19.13
CA LYS A 476 -15.08 10.20 -20.03
C LYS A 476 -15.98 10.43 -21.24
N GLU A 477 -16.82 11.45 -21.21
CA GLU A 477 -17.75 11.81 -22.30
C GLU A 477 -17.13 12.77 -23.31
N LEU A 478 -15.90 13.21 -23.08
CA LEU A 478 -15.22 14.16 -23.95
C LEU A 478 -14.60 13.47 -25.17
N SER A 479 -14.70 14.10 -26.35
CA SER A 479 -13.86 13.73 -27.48
C SER A 479 -12.39 14.02 -27.18
N ASN A 480 -11.45 13.36 -27.87
CA ASN A 480 -10.02 13.58 -27.66
C ASN A 480 -9.60 15.05 -27.74
N GLY A 481 -10.13 15.80 -28.73
CA GLY A 481 -9.83 17.23 -28.84
C GLY A 481 -10.42 18.09 -27.73
N MET A 482 -11.60 17.73 -27.19
CA MET A 482 -12.18 18.38 -26.02
C MET A 482 -11.40 18.04 -24.75
N MET A 483 -10.95 16.79 -24.63
CA MET A 483 -10.09 16.34 -23.52
C MET A 483 -8.79 17.14 -23.48
N GLN A 484 -8.08 17.27 -24.60
CA GLN A 484 -6.85 18.06 -24.69
C GLN A 484 -7.07 19.52 -24.27
N ARG A 485 -8.14 20.17 -24.76
CA ARG A 485 -8.46 21.56 -24.40
C ARG A 485 -8.84 21.70 -22.91
N ALA A 486 -9.56 20.74 -22.35
CA ALA A 486 -9.89 20.74 -20.93
C ALA A 486 -8.65 20.53 -20.03
N LEU A 487 -7.71 19.68 -20.44
CA LEU A 487 -6.41 19.52 -19.77
C LEU A 487 -5.57 20.82 -19.86
N LEU A 488 -5.62 21.51 -20.99
CA LEU A 488 -4.98 22.82 -21.14
C LEU A 488 -5.64 23.85 -20.21
N ALA A 489 -6.98 23.90 -20.15
CA ALA A 489 -7.74 24.75 -19.23
C ALA A 489 -7.35 24.48 -17.77
N ARG A 490 -7.22 23.21 -17.37
CA ARG A 490 -6.73 22.81 -16.01
C ARG A 490 -5.34 23.38 -15.74
N SER A 491 -4.46 23.32 -16.71
CA SER A 491 -3.09 23.84 -16.56
C SER A 491 -3.06 25.37 -16.41
N LEU A 492 -3.90 26.08 -17.17
CA LEU A 492 -4.01 27.53 -17.12
C LEU A 492 -4.74 28.03 -15.87
N TYR A 493 -5.79 27.34 -15.42
CA TYR A 493 -6.50 27.71 -14.19
C TYR A 493 -5.59 27.66 -12.95
N ASN A 494 -4.66 26.72 -12.91
CA ASN A 494 -3.79 26.48 -11.78
C ASN A 494 -2.37 27.04 -11.98
N LEU A 495 -2.23 28.23 -12.59
CA LEU A 495 -0.93 28.87 -12.91
C LEU A 495 -0.30 29.63 -11.74
N GLU A 496 -1.01 29.88 -10.65
CA GLU A 496 -0.47 30.57 -9.47
C GLU A 496 0.86 29.93 -9.04
N ASP A 497 1.82 30.72 -8.64
CA ASP A 497 3.18 30.27 -8.26
C ASP A 497 3.98 29.47 -9.31
N THR A 498 3.49 29.32 -10.54
CA THR A 498 4.20 28.61 -11.61
C THR A 498 5.30 29.46 -12.21
N ASP A 499 6.50 28.91 -12.33
CA ASP A 499 7.67 29.55 -12.96
C ASP A 499 7.87 29.11 -14.41
N LEU A 500 7.61 27.82 -14.70
CA LEU A 500 7.82 27.21 -16.01
C LEU A 500 6.55 26.50 -16.48
N VAL A 501 6.13 26.80 -17.70
CA VAL A 501 5.00 26.14 -18.39
C VAL A 501 5.56 25.38 -19.58
N CYS A 502 5.40 24.05 -19.55
CA CYS A 502 5.75 23.15 -20.65
C CYS A 502 4.48 22.61 -21.28
N ILE A 503 4.33 22.77 -22.58
CA ILE A 503 3.14 22.40 -23.33
C ILE A 503 3.55 21.49 -24.48
N ASP A 504 3.11 20.24 -24.44
CA ASP A 504 3.44 19.21 -25.43
C ASP A 504 2.21 18.86 -26.26
N GLU A 505 2.23 19.18 -27.55
CA GLU A 505 1.18 18.94 -28.55
C GLU A 505 -0.23 19.48 -28.17
N PRO A 506 -0.39 20.76 -27.81
CA PRO A 506 -1.69 21.28 -27.34
C PRO A 506 -2.73 21.50 -28.45
N ILE A 507 -2.31 21.49 -29.70
CA ILE A 507 -3.12 21.91 -30.86
C ILE A 507 -3.30 20.81 -31.90
N GLY A 508 -2.88 19.59 -31.62
CA GLY A 508 -2.85 18.49 -32.60
C GLY A 508 -4.22 18.13 -33.25
N SER A 509 -5.33 18.52 -32.64
CA SER A 509 -6.70 18.28 -33.11
C SER A 509 -7.43 19.57 -33.58
N LEU A 510 -6.72 20.68 -33.74
CA LEU A 510 -7.29 21.98 -34.12
C LEU A 510 -6.95 22.34 -35.58
N ASP A 511 -7.87 23.05 -36.23
CA ASP A 511 -7.55 23.75 -37.47
C ASP A 511 -6.61 24.94 -37.23
N GLU A 512 -6.10 25.53 -38.32
CA GLU A 512 -5.08 26.57 -38.26
C GLU A 512 -5.53 27.81 -37.49
N GLU A 513 -6.76 28.28 -37.69
CA GLU A 513 -7.29 29.48 -37.05
C GLU A 513 -7.45 29.27 -35.53
N ASN A 514 -8.06 28.16 -35.14
CA ASN A 514 -8.23 27.81 -33.73
C ASN A 514 -6.90 27.54 -33.04
N ALA A 515 -5.94 26.88 -33.72
CA ALA A 515 -4.60 26.67 -33.19
C ALA A 515 -3.88 28.01 -32.91
N ARG A 516 -3.95 28.98 -33.83
CA ARG A 516 -3.39 30.33 -33.61
C ARG A 516 -4.01 31.03 -32.41
N ASN A 517 -5.34 31.02 -32.34
CA ASN A 517 -6.09 31.68 -31.28
C ASN A 517 -5.73 31.09 -29.89
N VAL A 518 -5.66 29.77 -29.79
CA VAL A 518 -5.27 29.07 -28.53
C VAL A 518 -3.83 29.42 -28.12
N ILE A 519 -2.87 29.36 -29.04
CA ILE A 519 -1.46 29.64 -28.67
C ILE A 519 -1.25 31.12 -28.35
N LYS A 520 -1.90 32.03 -29.07
CA LYS A 520 -1.91 33.45 -28.72
C LYS A 520 -2.42 33.65 -27.30
N PHE A 521 -3.60 33.12 -27.00
CA PHE A 521 -4.21 33.21 -25.68
C PHE A 521 -3.28 32.63 -24.59
N VAL A 522 -2.72 31.45 -24.81
CA VAL A 522 -1.81 30.80 -23.85
C VAL A 522 -0.60 31.69 -23.56
N LYS A 523 0.04 32.28 -24.59
CA LYS A 523 1.19 33.18 -24.43
C LYS A 523 0.82 34.43 -23.62
N GLU A 524 -0.29 35.08 -23.96
CA GLU A 524 -0.78 36.25 -23.27
C GLU A 524 -1.19 35.95 -21.83
N TYR A 525 -1.95 34.89 -21.62
CA TYR A 525 -2.42 34.49 -20.31
C TYR A 525 -1.29 34.09 -19.36
N CYS A 526 -0.30 33.35 -19.84
CA CYS A 526 0.87 32.96 -19.05
C CYS A 526 1.77 34.16 -18.65
N ASN A 527 1.65 35.30 -19.34
CA ASN A 527 2.46 36.50 -19.08
C ASN A 527 1.70 37.64 -18.39
N ARG A 528 0.41 37.44 -18.06
CA ARG A 528 -0.46 38.53 -17.57
C ARG A 528 -0.03 39.08 -16.21
N ASP A 529 0.11 38.21 -15.22
CA ASP A 529 0.40 38.57 -13.84
C ASP A 529 1.91 38.58 -13.56
N LYS A 530 2.64 37.66 -14.14
CA LYS A 530 4.11 37.58 -14.11
C LYS A 530 4.62 36.89 -15.38
N LYS A 531 5.76 37.32 -15.87
CA LYS A 531 6.41 36.62 -16.98
C LYS A 531 6.91 35.25 -16.56
N ARG A 532 6.54 34.23 -17.32
CA ARG A 532 6.93 32.82 -17.08
C ARG A 532 7.89 32.33 -18.15
N PHE A 533 8.65 31.29 -17.85
CA PHE A 533 9.33 30.50 -18.89
C PHE A 533 8.29 29.63 -19.60
N MET A 534 8.34 29.60 -20.94
CA MET A 534 7.38 28.82 -21.73
C MET A 534 8.11 27.98 -22.76
N ILE A 535 7.73 26.69 -22.83
CA ILE A 535 8.20 25.73 -23.83
C ILE A 535 6.99 25.15 -24.51
N LEU A 536 6.99 25.17 -25.83
CA LEU A 536 5.98 24.58 -26.68
C LEU A 536 6.61 23.51 -27.55
N SER A 537 5.97 22.35 -27.63
CA SER A 537 6.26 21.33 -28.63
C SER A 537 5.03 21.11 -29.49
N THR A 538 5.17 21.17 -30.82
CA THR A 538 4.09 20.86 -31.76
C THR A 538 4.63 20.46 -33.13
N HIS A 539 3.86 19.64 -33.83
CA HIS A 539 4.11 19.30 -35.24
C HIS A 539 3.58 20.37 -36.19
N GLN A 540 2.60 21.15 -35.76
CA GLN A 540 1.93 22.21 -36.55
C GLN A 540 2.59 23.58 -36.31
N TYR A 541 3.91 23.61 -36.29
CA TYR A 541 4.68 24.84 -35.96
C TYR A 541 4.47 25.98 -36.96
N SER A 542 4.10 25.68 -38.22
CA SER A 542 3.79 26.71 -39.23
C SER A 542 2.60 27.57 -38.81
N PHE A 543 1.61 27.01 -38.14
CA PHE A 543 0.40 27.72 -37.70
C PHE A 543 0.67 28.74 -36.59
N VAL A 544 1.71 28.53 -35.82
CA VAL A 544 1.97 29.31 -34.61
C VAL A 544 3.28 30.08 -34.63
N SER A 545 3.96 30.10 -35.78
CA SER A 545 5.32 30.67 -35.89
C SER A 545 5.43 32.14 -35.46
N GLU A 546 4.36 32.93 -35.62
CA GLU A 546 4.31 34.34 -35.23
C GLU A 546 4.34 34.57 -33.70
N TYR A 547 3.96 33.58 -32.92
CA TYR A 547 3.97 33.68 -31.46
C TYR A 547 5.26 33.12 -30.81
N ILE A 548 6.20 32.63 -31.63
CA ILE A 548 7.42 31.98 -31.18
C ILE A 548 8.57 32.97 -31.17
N ASP A 549 9.19 33.13 -29.98
CA ASP A 549 10.32 34.04 -29.81
C ASP A 549 11.67 33.32 -30.02
N LYS A 550 11.73 32.02 -29.77
CA LYS A 550 12.94 31.21 -29.91
C LYS A 550 12.61 29.82 -30.42
N LYS A 551 13.47 29.25 -31.28
CA LYS A 551 13.35 27.88 -31.80
C LYS A 551 14.57 27.07 -31.38
N ILE A 552 14.31 25.81 -30.98
CA ILE A 552 15.31 24.80 -30.67
C ILE A 552 14.96 23.58 -31.50
N LYS A 553 15.91 23.10 -32.29
CA LYS A 553 15.69 21.99 -33.21
C LYS A 553 16.23 20.69 -32.63
N ILE A 554 15.47 19.61 -32.69
CA ILE A 554 15.93 18.28 -32.28
C ILE A 554 16.06 17.41 -33.54
N VAL A 555 17.29 17.03 -33.84
CA VAL A 555 17.65 16.34 -35.10
C VAL A 555 18.03 14.89 -34.79
N PRO A 556 17.38 13.90 -35.43
CA PRO A 556 17.80 12.51 -35.32
C PRO A 556 19.13 12.30 -36.04
N MET A 557 20.11 11.76 -35.35
CA MET A 557 21.41 11.39 -35.90
C MET A 557 21.46 9.91 -36.27
N SER A 558 20.70 9.08 -35.56
CA SER A 558 20.47 7.66 -35.83
C SER A 558 19.14 7.21 -35.20
N PRO A 559 18.64 5.99 -35.46
CA PRO A 559 17.38 5.51 -34.87
C PRO A 559 17.32 5.58 -33.32
N LYS A 560 18.49 5.59 -32.67
CA LYS A 560 18.60 5.63 -31.21
C LYS A 560 19.35 6.85 -30.67
N LEU A 561 19.62 7.84 -31.52
CA LEU A 561 20.40 9.03 -31.12
C LEU A 561 19.81 10.29 -31.73
N SER A 562 19.48 11.26 -30.92
CA SER A 562 19.11 12.62 -31.32
C SER A 562 20.01 13.67 -30.68
N LYS A 563 20.21 14.77 -31.38
CA LYS A 563 20.91 15.96 -30.88
C LYS A 563 20.01 17.16 -30.83
N VAL A 564 20.16 17.96 -29.78
CA VAL A 564 19.53 19.26 -29.62
C VAL A 564 20.43 20.30 -30.29
N MET A 565 19.89 21.00 -31.29
CA MET A 565 20.55 22.06 -32.06
C MET A 565 19.92 23.40 -31.68
N LEU A 566 20.74 24.42 -31.48
CA LEU A 566 20.36 25.78 -31.07
C LEU A 566 20.19 26.70 -32.26
#